data_96f5a71a4732813030a0e4fcdc911301
#
_entry.id   96f5a71a4732813030a0e4fcdc911301
#
_cell.length_a   1.000
_cell.length_b   1.000
_cell.length_c   1.000
_cell.angle_alpha   90.00
_cell.angle_beta   90.00
_cell.angle_gamma   90.00
#
_symmetry.space_group_name_H-M   'P 1'
#
loop_
_entity.id
_entity.type
_entity.pdbx_description
1 polymer ?
#
loop_
_entity_poly.entity_id
_entity_poly.type
_entity_poly.pdbx_seq_one_letter_code
_entity_poly.pdbx_strand_id
1 'polypeptide(L)'
;GGMRQRLGIAQAILNDPKLLVLDEPTAGLDPGERIRFRNLISRLANGRIILLATHIVSDVEYIAKEILLLRRGTLVMQGTPQELEQSIQGKVWEVSVNEADMALMVDTYCVSNIKQQDGSYLLRIVDDGKPLRGAKPVSPNLDDLFLHTFFQPSEGQT
;
A
#
# COMPACT_ATOMS: atom_id res chain seq x y z
N GLY A 1 -4.97 22.12 -7.72
CA GLY A 1 -4.01 21.01 -7.89
C GLY A 1 -4.17 20.25 -9.19
N GLY A 2 -5.32 19.65 -9.48
CA GLY A 2 -5.48 18.68 -10.59
C GLY A 2 -5.21 19.20 -12.01
N MET A 3 -5.50 20.48 -12.30
CA MET A 3 -5.20 21.04 -13.63
C MET A 3 -3.70 21.14 -13.91
N ARG A 4 -2.89 21.53 -12.92
CA ARG A 4 -1.41 21.58 -13.09
C ARG A 4 -0.83 20.21 -13.36
N GLN A 5 -1.30 19.19 -12.63
CA GLN A 5 -0.87 17.80 -12.84
C GLN A 5 -1.23 17.28 -14.23
N ARG A 6 -2.45 17.52 -14.68
CA ARG A 6 -2.88 17.15 -16.04
C ARG A 6 -2.06 17.84 -17.11
N LEU A 7 -1.75 19.13 -16.94
CA LEU A 7 -0.90 19.87 -17.85
C LEU A 7 0.53 19.31 -17.88
N GLY A 8 1.11 18.99 -16.70
CA GLY A 8 2.42 18.35 -16.60
C GLY A 8 2.48 16.99 -17.31
N ILE A 9 1.46 16.15 -17.12
CA ILE A 9 1.38 14.86 -17.81
C ILE A 9 1.21 15.07 -19.32
N ALA A 10 0.33 15.98 -19.75
CA ALA A 10 0.17 16.29 -21.17
C ALA A 10 1.47 16.76 -21.80
N GLN A 11 2.23 17.62 -21.12
CA GLN A 11 3.54 18.07 -21.56
C GLN A 11 4.55 16.91 -21.62
N ALA A 12 4.55 16.02 -20.63
CA ALA A 12 5.49 14.89 -20.57
C ALA A 12 5.28 13.87 -21.70
N ILE A 13 4.07 13.74 -22.23
CA ILE A 13 3.75 12.78 -23.31
C ILE A 13 3.81 13.37 -24.71
N LEU A 14 4.00 14.70 -24.86
CA LEU A 14 3.96 15.38 -26.17
C LEU A 14 4.92 14.78 -27.19
N ASN A 15 6.13 14.38 -26.78
CA ASN A 15 7.17 13.85 -27.66
C ASN A 15 7.19 12.32 -27.73
N ASP A 16 6.10 11.67 -27.36
CA ASP A 16 5.97 10.21 -27.35
C ASP A 16 7.16 9.45 -26.71
N PRO A 17 7.51 9.77 -25.44
CA PRO A 17 8.70 9.22 -24.83
C PRO A 17 8.56 7.72 -24.56
N LYS A 18 9.66 6.98 -24.69
CA LYS A 18 9.73 5.56 -24.34
C LYS A 18 9.79 5.33 -22.82
N LEU A 19 10.29 6.30 -22.07
CA LEU A 19 10.36 6.31 -20.60
C LEU A 19 9.62 7.53 -20.07
N LEU A 20 8.65 7.31 -19.20
CA LEU A 20 7.91 8.35 -18.49
C LEU A 20 8.16 8.20 -17.00
N VAL A 21 8.64 9.26 -16.35
CA VAL A 21 8.84 9.31 -14.89
C VAL A 21 7.83 10.25 -14.28
N LEU A 22 7.06 9.75 -13.32
CA LEU A 22 5.99 10.48 -12.63
C LEU A 22 6.24 10.41 -11.12
N ASP A 23 6.32 11.57 -10.50
CA ASP A 23 6.50 11.71 -9.05
C ASP A 23 5.20 12.22 -8.43
N GLU A 24 4.64 11.45 -7.48
CA GLU A 24 3.38 11.71 -6.76
C GLU A 24 2.23 12.23 -7.67
N PRO A 25 1.96 11.61 -8.81
CA PRO A 25 1.08 12.19 -9.83
C PRO A 25 -0.40 12.23 -9.43
N THR A 26 -0.80 11.52 -8.38
CA THR A 26 -2.17 11.47 -7.87
C THR A 26 -2.37 12.27 -6.59
N ALA A 27 -1.31 12.86 -6.04
CA ALA A 27 -1.39 13.64 -4.83
C ALA A 27 -2.37 14.82 -5.00
N GLY A 28 -3.33 14.95 -4.07
CA GLY A 28 -4.34 16.01 -4.10
C GLY A 28 -5.43 15.86 -5.17
N LEU A 29 -5.51 14.74 -5.86
CA LEU A 29 -6.63 14.40 -6.75
C LEU A 29 -7.81 13.84 -5.93
N ASP A 30 -9.02 14.17 -6.36
CA ASP A 30 -10.22 13.50 -5.85
C ASP A 30 -10.30 12.03 -6.33
N PRO A 31 -11.13 11.18 -5.71
CA PRO A 31 -11.22 9.76 -6.06
C PRO A 31 -11.57 9.51 -7.54
N GLY A 32 -12.45 10.32 -8.12
CA GLY A 32 -12.83 10.18 -9.52
C GLY A 32 -11.68 10.51 -10.47
N GLU A 33 -10.90 11.54 -10.16
CA GLU A 33 -9.71 11.93 -10.90
C GLU A 33 -8.60 10.86 -10.80
N ARG A 34 -8.41 10.24 -9.64
CA ARG A 34 -7.47 9.12 -9.47
C ARG A 34 -7.82 7.95 -10.37
N ILE A 35 -9.09 7.57 -10.45
CA ILE A 35 -9.54 6.49 -11.34
C ILE A 35 -9.24 6.85 -12.82
N ARG A 36 -9.53 8.08 -13.23
CA ARG A 36 -9.23 8.55 -14.59
C ARG A 36 -7.73 8.53 -14.89
N PHE A 37 -6.93 8.95 -13.92
CA PHE A 37 -5.46 8.92 -14.02
C PHE A 37 -4.96 7.47 -14.18
N ARG A 38 -5.39 6.55 -13.31
CA ARG A 38 -5.00 5.13 -13.41
C ARG A 38 -5.33 4.55 -14.78
N ASN A 39 -6.53 4.81 -15.29
CA ASN A 39 -6.93 4.37 -16.61
C ASN A 39 -6.08 4.99 -17.74
N LEU A 40 -5.65 6.25 -17.58
CA LEU A 40 -4.75 6.91 -18.51
C LEU A 40 -3.37 6.24 -18.51
N ILE A 41 -2.77 6.03 -17.33
CA ILE A 41 -1.47 5.37 -17.18
C ILE A 41 -1.49 3.95 -17.76
N SER A 42 -2.53 3.17 -17.46
CA SER A 42 -2.66 1.81 -18.00
C SER A 42 -2.69 1.80 -19.55
N ARG A 43 -3.33 2.79 -20.16
CA ARG A 43 -3.31 2.94 -21.65
C ARG A 43 -1.96 3.40 -22.17
N LEU A 44 -1.29 4.32 -21.48
CA LEU A 44 0.02 4.84 -21.86
C LEU A 44 1.14 3.80 -21.69
N ALA A 45 0.96 2.83 -20.79
CA ALA A 45 1.95 1.79 -20.50
C ALA A 45 2.16 0.82 -21.68
N ASN A 46 1.30 0.84 -22.69
CA ASN A 46 1.47 0.01 -23.86
C ASN A 46 2.65 0.51 -24.71
N GLY A 47 3.71 -0.29 -24.79
CA GLY A 47 4.94 0.05 -25.54
C GLY A 47 5.88 1.06 -24.86
N ARG A 48 5.66 1.39 -23.57
CA ARG A 48 6.48 2.34 -22.80
C ARG A 48 6.84 1.78 -21.43
N ILE A 49 7.92 2.31 -20.87
CA ILE A 49 8.28 2.14 -19.46
C ILE A 49 7.72 3.34 -18.70
N ILE A 50 6.91 3.09 -17.70
CA ILE A 50 6.40 4.14 -16.79
C ILE A 50 6.96 3.85 -15.40
N LEU A 51 7.78 4.77 -14.88
CA LEU A 51 8.27 4.77 -13.53
C LEU A 51 7.39 5.71 -12.71
N LEU A 52 6.66 5.14 -11.76
CA LEU A 52 5.75 5.87 -10.88
C LEU A 52 6.32 5.86 -9.46
N ALA A 53 6.68 7.02 -8.93
CA ALA A 53 7.01 7.19 -7.52
C ALA A 53 5.77 7.68 -6.77
N THR A 54 5.35 6.94 -5.75
CA THR A 54 4.20 7.31 -4.91
C THR A 54 4.26 6.60 -3.55
N HIS A 55 3.64 7.20 -2.54
CA HIS A 55 3.39 6.59 -1.24
C HIS A 55 1.95 6.06 -1.12
N ILE A 56 1.15 6.19 -2.17
CA ILE A 56 -0.27 5.78 -2.18
C ILE A 56 -0.37 4.35 -2.69
N VAL A 57 -0.46 3.40 -1.77
CA VAL A 57 -0.48 1.95 -2.04
C VAL A 57 -1.59 1.57 -3.02
N SER A 58 -2.79 2.12 -2.86
CA SER A 58 -3.93 1.82 -3.73
C SER A 58 -3.74 2.23 -5.19
N ASP A 59 -2.87 3.18 -5.49
CA ASP A 59 -2.58 3.53 -6.88
C ASP A 59 -1.64 2.49 -7.52
N VAL A 60 -0.68 2.00 -6.74
CA VAL A 60 0.28 0.97 -7.17
C VAL A 60 -0.42 -0.36 -7.44
N GLU A 61 -1.30 -0.79 -6.53
CA GLU A 61 -2.03 -2.06 -6.61
C GLU A 61 -2.75 -2.26 -7.96
N TYR A 62 -3.33 -1.20 -8.51
CA TYR A 62 -4.12 -1.28 -9.74
C TYR A 62 -3.33 -1.16 -11.05
N ILE A 63 -2.15 -0.54 -11.03
CA ILE A 63 -1.43 -0.20 -12.28
C ILE A 63 -0.03 -0.79 -12.39
N ALA A 64 0.61 -1.14 -11.27
CA ALA A 64 1.97 -1.62 -11.27
C ALA A 64 2.05 -3.07 -11.76
N LYS A 65 2.94 -3.32 -12.72
CA LYS A 65 3.36 -4.68 -13.08
C LYS A 65 4.45 -5.18 -12.16
N GLU A 66 5.28 -4.28 -11.68
CA GLU A 66 6.40 -4.53 -10.79
C GLU A 66 6.51 -3.40 -9.77
N ILE A 67 6.81 -3.72 -8.54
CA ILE A 67 6.96 -2.79 -7.43
C ILE A 67 8.37 -2.86 -6.90
N LEU A 68 8.95 -1.69 -6.67
CA LEU A 68 10.24 -1.50 -6.01
C LEU A 68 10.00 -0.81 -4.66
N LEU A 69 10.26 -1.50 -3.56
CA LEU A 69 10.17 -0.91 -2.22
C LEU A 69 11.52 -0.33 -1.81
N LEU A 70 11.57 0.96 -1.60
CA LEU A 70 12.77 1.70 -1.22
C LEU A 70 12.68 2.15 0.24
N ARG A 71 13.74 1.90 1.01
CA ARG A 71 13.91 2.39 2.38
C ARG A 71 15.23 3.12 2.52
N ARG A 72 15.20 4.42 2.82
CA ARG A 72 16.41 5.26 3.00
C ARG A 72 17.40 5.14 1.83
N GLY A 73 16.89 5.15 0.61
CA GLY A 73 17.71 5.07 -0.62
C GLY A 73 18.17 3.65 -0.98
N THR A 74 17.79 2.63 -0.21
CA THR A 74 18.14 1.23 -0.49
C THR A 74 16.91 0.47 -0.97
N LEU A 75 17.07 -0.34 -2.01
CA LEU A 75 16.04 -1.27 -2.47
C LEU A 75 15.93 -2.42 -1.47
N VAL A 76 14.76 -2.56 -0.83
CA VAL A 76 14.52 -3.60 0.18
C VAL A 76 13.73 -4.78 -0.37
N MET A 77 12.83 -4.55 -1.31
CA MET A 77 12.05 -5.60 -1.98
C MET A 77 11.75 -5.20 -3.42
N GLN A 78 11.59 -6.21 -4.28
CA GLN A 78 11.18 -6.06 -5.66
C GLN A 78 10.35 -7.27 -6.07
N GLY A 79 9.29 -7.06 -6.85
CA GLY A 79 8.46 -8.14 -7.39
C GLY A 79 7.11 -7.62 -7.91
N THR A 80 6.31 -8.54 -8.42
CA THR A 80 4.92 -8.26 -8.76
C THR A 80 4.11 -8.03 -7.48
N PRO A 81 2.97 -7.31 -7.54
CA PRO A 81 2.08 -7.15 -6.38
C PRO A 81 1.78 -8.48 -5.68
N GLN A 82 1.45 -9.50 -6.44
CA GLN A 82 1.10 -10.83 -5.91
C GLN A 82 2.27 -11.54 -5.20
N GLU A 83 3.49 -11.49 -5.78
CA GLU A 83 4.69 -12.07 -5.16
C GLU A 83 5.01 -11.37 -3.84
N LEU A 84 4.87 -10.06 -3.81
CA LEU A 84 5.14 -9.26 -2.63
C LEU A 84 4.11 -9.53 -1.51
N GLU A 85 2.83 -9.61 -1.82
CA GLU A 85 1.80 -10.02 -0.86
C GLU A 85 2.04 -11.43 -0.33
N GLN A 86 2.39 -12.36 -1.21
CA GLN A 86 2.71 -13.74 -0.81
C GLN A 86 3.91 -13.83 0.15
N SER A 87 4.85 -12.90 0.09
CA SER A 87 6.04 -12.89 0.96
C SER A 87 5.69 -12.72 2.45
N ILE A 88 4.53 -12.17 2.75
CA ILE A 88 4.01 -12.02 4.12
C ILE A 88 2.78 -12.91 4.39
N GLN A 89 2.58 -13.95 3.59
CA GLN A 89 1.51 -14.92 3.82
C GLN A 89 1.65 -15.59 5.20
N GLY A 90 0.54 -15.64 5.95
CA GLY A 90 0.53 -16.17 7.31
C GLY A 90 0.99 -15.19 8.40
N LYS A 91 1.29 -13.94 8.04
CA LYS A 91 1.67 -12.86 8.97
C LYS A 91 0.57 -11.81 9.16
N VAL A 92 -0.59 -12.01 8.56
CA VAL A 92 -1.74 -11.10 8.69
C VAL A 92 -2.90 -11.83 9.33
N TRP A 93 -3.47 -11.22 10.36
CA TRP A 93 -4.45 -11.82 11.24
C TRP A 93 -5.66 -10.91 11.42
N GLU A 94 -6.83 -11.48 11.54
CA GLU A 94 -8.02 -10.76 11.98
C GLU A 94 -8.52 -11.31 13.30
N VAL A 95 -8.89 -10.40 14.20
CA VAL A 95 -9.45 -10.74 15.52
C VAL A 95 -10.53 -9.74 15.91
N SER A 96 -11.62 -10.25 16.48
CA SER A 96 -12.66 -9.41 17.05
C SER A 96 -12.37 -9.18 18.52
N VAL A 97 -12.40 -7.91 18.95
CA VAL A 97 -12.19 -7.48 20.34
C VAL A 97 -13.29 -6.53 20.77
N ASN A 98 -13.47 -6.40 22.08
CA ASN A 98 -14.35 -5.38 22.65
C ASN A 98 -13.64 -4.01 22.70
N GLU A 99 -14.37 -2.96 23.03
CA GLU A 99 -13.85 -1.60 23.12
C GLU A 99 -12.73 -1.45 24.17
N ALA A 100 -12.84 -2.14 25.29
CA ALA A 100 -11.87 -2.05 26.38
C ALA A 100 -10.50 -2.63 25.96
N ASP A 101 -10.50 -3.72 25.19
CA ASP A 101 -9.27 -4.38 24.73
C ASP A 101 -8.67 -3.71 23.48
N MET A 102 -9.49 -2.99 22.69
CA MET A 102 -9.06 -2.38 21.43
C MET A 102 -7.86 -1.44 21.64
N ALA A 103 -7.91 -0.54 22.63
CA ALA A 103 -6.83 0.41 22.89
C ALA A 103 -5.51 -0.30 23.19
N LEU A 104 -5.54 -1.33 24.03
CA LEU A 104 -4.37 -2.13 24.37
C LEU A 104 -3.80 -2.85 23.13
N MET A 105 -4.67 -3.35 22.25
CA MET A 105 -4.23 -4.04 21.01
C MET A 105 -3.54 -3.09 20.06
N VAL A 106 -4.07 -1.87 19.88
CA VAL A 106 -3.47 -0.85 18.99
C VAL A 106 -2.10 -0.42 19.52
N ASP A 107 -1.92 -0.34 20.84
CA ASP A 107 -0.63 0.03 21.44
C ASP A 107 0.40 -1.11 21.39
N THR A 108 -0.07 -2.37 21.36
CA THR A 108 0.80 -3.55 21.44
C THR A 108 1.20 -4.10 20.09
N TYR A 109 0.29 -4.06 19.12
CA TYR A 109 0.45 -4.69 17.81
C TYR A 109 0.44 -3.69 16.65
N CYS A 110 1.03 -4.09 15.53
CA CYS A 110 0.93 -3.34 14.28
C CYS A 110 -0.46 -3.56 13.66
N VAL A 111 -1.40 -2.65 13.93
CA VAL A 111 -2.79 -2.73 13.44
C VAL A 111 -2.90 -1.98 12.13
N SER A 112 -3.18 -2.69 11.03
CA SER A 112 -3.34 -2.11 9.70
C SER A 112 -4.76 -1.58 9.42
N ASN A 113 -5.77 -2.14 10.10
CA ASN A 113 -7.15 -1.69 9.94
C ASN A 113 -7.99 -1.98 11.19
N ILE A 114 -8.95 -1.08 11.45
CA ILE A 114 -9.95 -1.23 12.52
C ILE A 114 -11.33 -1.05 11.89
N LYS A 115 -12.18 -2.05 12.03
CA LYS A 115 -13.56 -2.00 11.54
C LYS A 115 -14.53 -2.24 12.70
N GLN A 116 -15.43 -1.30 12.94
CA GLN A 116 -16.51 -1.49 13.90
C GLN A 116 -17.58 -2.42 13.31
N GLN A 117 -17.98 -3.44 14.07
CA GLN A 117 -18.96 -4.43 13.66
C GLN A 117 -19.78 -4.89 14.89
N ASP A 118 -21.09 -4.66 14.87
CA ASP A 118 -22.06 -5.17 15.85
C ASP A 118 -21.64 -5.01 17.34
N GLY A 119 -21.12 -3.83 17.70
CA GLY A 119 -20.71 -3.54 19.09
C GLY A 119 -19.33 -4.09 19.46
N SER A 120 -18.59 -4.65 18.51
CA SER A 120 -17.20 -5.10 18.63
C SER A 120 -16.33 -4.43 17.58
N TYR A 121 -15.01 -4.63 17.68
CA TYR A 121 -14.03 -4.12 16.73
C TYR A 121 -13.28 -5.28 16.09
N LEU A 122 -13.33 -5.37 14.77
CA LEU A 122 -12.50 -6.27 14.00
C LEU A 122 -11.18 -5.58 13.71
N LEU A 123 -10.11 -6.08 14.29
CA LEU A 123 -8.75 -5.58 14.09
C LEU A 123 -8.05 -6.44 13.03
N ARG A 124 -7.35 -5.79 12.10
CA ARG A 124 -6.43 -6.42 11.17
C ARG A 124 -5.02 -6.14 11.65
N ILE A 125 -4.29 -7.19 11.99
CA ILE A 125 -2.99 -7.13 12.67
C ILE A 125 -1.92 -7.75 11.77
N VAL A 126 -0.78 -7.09 11.67
CA VAL A 126 0.41 -7.60 10.98
C VAL A 126 1.42 -8.04 12.04
N ASP A 127 1.69 -9.36 12.09
CA ASP A 127 2.57 -9.96 13.09
C ASP A 127 3.16 -11.26 12.55
N ASP A 128 4.45 -11.52 12.80
CA ASP A 128 5.15 -12.73 12.35
C ASP A 128 4.63 -14.01 13.00
N GLY A 129 3.99 -13.91 14.16
CA GLY A 129 3.35 -15.00 14.89
C GLY A 129 1.86 -14.77 15.06
N LYS A 130 1.16 -15.74 15.65
CA LYS A 130 -0.25 -15.57 16.01
C LYS A 130 -0.38 -14.61 17.18
N PRO A 131 -0.95 -13.39 17.02
CA PRO A 131 -0.91 -12.34 18.04
C PRO A 131 -1.67 -12.72 19.31
N LEU A 132 -2.81 -13.40 19.20
CA LEU A 132 -3.60 -13.82 20.34
C LEU A 132 -4.54 -14.99 20.02
N ARG A 133 -5.09 -15.59 21.09
CA ARG A 133 -6.08 -16.66 20.98
C ARG A 133 -7.34 -16.12 20.29
N GLY A 134 -7.81 -16.80 19.25
CA GLY A 134 -8.98 -16.40 18.48
C GLY A 134 -8.65 -15.64 17.19
N ALA A 135 -7.40 -15.14 17.01
CA ALA A 135 -6.97 -14.55 15.77
C ALA A 135 -6.99 -15.60 14.63
N LYS A 136 -7.51 -15.18 13.46
CA LYS A 136 -7.61 -16.00 12.26
C LYS A 136 -6.66 -15.44 11.20
N PRO A 137 -5.89 -16.29 10.51
CA PRO A 137 -5.06 -15.84 9.42
C PRO A 137 -5.94 -15.39 8.25
N VAL A 138 -5.54 -14.30 7.59
CA VAL A 138 -6.20 -13.78 6.41
C VAL A 138 -5.19 -13.49 5.30
N SER A 139 -5.66 -13.37 4.06
CA SER A 139 -4.80 -13.03 2.94
C SER A 139 -4.25 -11.61 3.12
N PRO A 140 -2.94 -11.39 2.95
CA PRO A 140 -2.34 -10.08 3.01
C PRO A 140 -2.71 -9.22 1.79
N ASN A 141 -2.52 -7.92 1.93
CA ASN A 141 -2.56 -6.95 0.85
C ASN A 141 -1.29 -6.06 0.89
N LEU A 142 -1.16 -5.14 -0.05
CA LEU A 142 0.02 -4.27 -0.13
C LEU A 142 0.12 -3.29 1.04
N ASP A 143 -0.99 -2.86 1.66
CA ASP A 143 -0.96 -2.02 2.88
C ASP A 143 -0.32 -2.79 4.06
N ASP A 144 -0.67 -4.07 4.22
CA ASP A 144 -0.07 -4.93 5.24
C ASP A 144 1.42 -5.13 4.99
N LEU A 145 1.80 -5.35 3.72
CA LEU A 145 3.21 -5.47 3.34
C LEU A 145 3.99 -4.20 3.65
N PHE A 146 3.43 -3.04 3.34
CA PHE A 146 4.05 -1.75 3.64
C PHE A 146 4.27 -1.60 5.15
N LEU A 147 3.26 -1.89 5.95
CA LEU A 147 3.36 -1.85 7.41
C LEU A 147 4.38 -2.87 7.93
N HIS A 148 4.35 -4.11 7.45
CA HIS A 148 5.32 -5.13 7.84
C HIS A 148 6.77 -4.72 7.53
N THR A 149 6.98 -4.06 6.38
CA THR A 149 8.34 -3.68 5.93
C THR A 149 8.88 -2.45 6.66
N PHE A 150 8.02 -1.48 6.99
CA PHE A 150 8.44 -0.15 7.45
C PHE A 150 8.10 0.15 8.92
N PHE A 151 7.09 -0.51 9.49
CA PHE A 151 6.51 -0.20 10.80
C PHE A 151 6.46 -1.40 11.75
N GLN A 152 7.36 -2.38 11.60
CA GLN A 152 7.48 -3.38 12.67
C GLN A 152 7.68 -2.66 13.99
N PRO A 153 6.91 -3.01 15.07
CA PRO A 153 7.19 -2.48 16.39
C PRO A 153 8.67 -2.77 16.67
N SER A 154 9.44 -1.72 16.84
CA SER A 154 10.88 -1.78 17.05
C SER A 154 11.16 -2.80 18.15
N GLU A 155 11.94 -3.84 17.83
CA GLU A 155 12.73 -4.55 18.82
C GLU A 155 13.37 -3.49 19.71
N GLY A 156 13.11 -3.59 21.01
CA GLY A 156 13.37 -2.56 22.00
C GLY A 156 14.65 -1.77 21.77
N GLN A 157 14.52 -0.46 21.88
CA GLN A 157 15.64 0.40 22.21
C GLN A 157 16.22 -0.09 23.53
N THR A 158 17.26 -0.90 23.44
CA THR A 158 18.23 -1.13 24.51
C THR A 158 19.32 -0.08 24.38
#